data_756eccb5e41d9372241995908220d0ae
#
_entry.id   756eccb5e41d9372241995908220d0ae
#
_cell.length_a   1.000
_cell.length_b   1.000
_cell.length_c   1.000
_cell.angle_alpha   90.00
_cell.angle_beta   90.00
_cell.angle_gamma   90.00
#
_symmetry.space_group_name_H-M   'P 1'
#
loop_
_entity.id
_entity.type
_entity.pdbx_description
1 polymer ?
#
loop_
_entity_poly.entity_id
_entity_poly.type
_entity_poly.pdbx_seq_one_letter_code
_entity_poly.pdbx_strand_id
1 'polypeptide(L)' 'MSTLIVAFPKLEEAKAVRNLLIHRGFDVAVPCTSGAQAINQADTLSDGIIICG' A
#
# COMPACT_ATOMS: atom_id res chain seq x y z
N MET A 1 -6.74 8.48 -10.99
CA MET A 1 -7.24 7.63 -9.90
C MET A 1 -6.13 7.40 -8.88
N SER A 2 -6.48 7.44 -7.62
CA SER A 2 -5.48 7.29 -6.55
C SER A 2 -5.14 5.83 -6.33
N THR A 3 -3.87 5.55 -6.17
CA THR A 3 -3.38 4.22 -5.84
C THR A 3 -3.07 4.17 -4.36
N LEU A 4 -3.53 3.12 -3.67
CA LEU A 4 -3.27 2.93 -2.26
C LEU A 4 -1.98 2.15 -2.06
N ILE A 5 -1.17 2.60 -1.11
CA ILE A 5 0.07 1.93 -0.74
C ILE A 5 -0.08 1.44 0.69
N VAL A 6 0.08 0.12 0.88
CA VAL A 6 -0.07 -0.50 2.19
C VAL A 6 1.33 -0.73 2.79
N ALA A 7 1.58 -0.17 3.96
CA ALA A 7 2.86 -0.30 4.65
C ALA A 7 2.63 -0.83 6.07
N PHE A 8 2.90 -2.11 6.27
CA PHE A 8 2.75 -2.76 7.56
C PHE A 8 4.05 -3.48 7.92
N PRO A 9 4.43 -3.52 9.21
CA PRO A 9 5.67 -4.20 9.63
C PRO A 9 5.70 -5.68 9.25
N LYS A 10 4.53 -6.33 9.27
CA LYS A 10 4.42 -7.73 8.90
C LYS A 10 3.85 -7.86 7.51
N LEU A 11 4.54 -8.59 6.65
CA LEU A 11 4.11 -8.79 5.26
C LEU A 11 2.74 -9.46 5.19
N GLU A 12 2.45 -10.39 6.09
CA GLU A 12 1.17 -11.08 6.10
C GLU A 12 0.01 -10.11 6.35
N GLU A 13 0.19 -9.16 7.26
CA GLU A 13 -0.82 -8.15 7.52
C GLU A 13 -0.99 -7.22 6.33
N ALA A 14 0.13 -6.82 5.71
CA ALA A 14 0.09 -5.98 4.53
C ALA A 14 -0.69 -6.65 3.40
N LYS A 15 -0.44 -7.94 3.18
CA LYS A 15 -1.16 -8.70 2.15
C LYS A 15 -2.64 -8.82 2.45
N ALA A 16 -2.99 -9.05 3.72
CA ALA A 16 -4.40 -9.16 4.12
C ALA A 16 -5.14 -7.86 3.86
N VAL A 17 -4.57 -6.74 4.25
CA VAL A 17 -5.17 -5.42 4.01
C VAL A 17 -5.27 -5.14 2.51
N ARG A 18 -4.23 -5.45 1.75
CA ARG A 18 -4.24 -5.29 0.30
C ARG A 18 -5.39 -6.08 -0.34
N ASN A 19 -5.54 -7.34 0.03
CA ASN A 19 -6.59 -8.19 -0.52
C ASN A 19 -7.97 -7.63 -0.18
N LEU A 20 -8.16 -7.16 1.04
CA LEU A 20 -9.43 -6.56 1.45
C LEU A 20 -9.75 -5.33 0.61
N LEU A 21 -8.78 -4.46 0.38
CA LEU A 21 -8.98 -3.25 -0.40
C LEU A 21 -9.26 -3.57 -1.87
N ILE A 22 -8.56 -4.54 -2.44
CA ILE A 22 -8.80 -4.96 -3.82
C ILE A 22 -10.22 -5.51 -3.96
N HIS A 23 -10.69 -6.27 -2.98
CA HIS A 23 -12.06 -6.79 -2.96
C HIS A 23 -13.10 -5.68 -2.96
N ARG A 24 -12.75 -4.52 -2.40
CA ARG A 24 -13.62 -3.36 -2.33
C ARG A 24 -13.52 -2.48 -3.58
N GLY A 25 -12.70 -2.85 -4.54
CA GLY A 25 -12.56 -2.11 -5.79
C GLY A 25 -11.49 -1.04 -5.79
N PHE A 26 -10.61 -1.03 -4.80
CA PHE A 26 -9.51 -0.07 -4.76
C PHE A 26 -8.31 -0.57 -5.57
N ASP A 27 -7.54 0.37 -6.12
CA ASP A 27 -6.29 0.09 -6.78
C ASP A 27 -5.17 0.14 -5.74
N VAL A 28 -4.49 -0.98 -5.52
CA VAL A 28 -3.49 -1.10 -4.47
C VAL A 28 -2.16 -1.53 -5.07
N ALA A 29 -1.09 -0.82 -4.69
CA ALA A 29 0.26 -1.13 -5.12
C ALA A 29 0.81 -2.34 -4.34
N VAL A 30 2.06 -2.72 -4.66
CA VAL A 30 2.74 -3.81 -3.98
C VAL A 30 2.86 -3.48 -2.48
N PRO A 31 2.53 -4.41 -1.58
CA PRO A 31 2.63 -4.13 -0.15
C PRO A 31 4.08 -3.90 0.28
N CYS A 32 4.26 -2.94 1.18
CA CYS A 32 5.56 -2.56 1.71
C CYS A 32 5.67 -2.98 3.17
N THR A 33 6.88 -3.31 3.60
CA THR A 33 7.14 -3.68 5.00
C THR A 33 7.86 -2.59 5.78
N SER A 34 8.20 -1.48 5.14
CA SER A 34 8.85 -0.35 5.80
C SER A 34 8.33 0.97 5.25
N GLY A 35 8.43 2.01 6.08
CA GLY A 35 8.04 3.35 5.66
C GLY A 35 8.88 3.88 4.50
N ALA A 36 10.16 3.53 4.46
CA ALA A 36 11.05 3.96 3.38
C ALA A 36 10.58 3.42 2.03
N GLN A 37 10.17 2.15 1.98
CA GLN A 37 9.62 1.57 0.77
C GLN A 37 8.32 2.26 0.36
N ALA A 38 7.47 2.58 1.32
CA ALA A 38 6.21 3.27 1.03
C ALA A 38 6.46 4.65 0.45
N ILE A 39 7.43 5.38 0.98
CA ILE A 39 7.79 6.71 0.49
C ILE A 39 8.33 6.63 -0.94
N ASN A 40 9.18 5.64 -1.22
CA ASN A 40 9.71 5.43 -2.57
C ASN A 40 8.59 5.10 -3.55
N GLN A 41 7.63 4.29 -3.15
CA GLN A 41 6.48 3.97 -3.99
C GLN A 41 5.64 5.22 -4.26
N ALA A 42 5.39 6.03 -3.24
CA ALA A 42 4.62 7.26 -3.39
C ALA A 42 5.32 8.25 -4.33
N ASP A 43 6.64 8.31 -4.28
CA ASP A 43 7.43 9.17 -5.17
C ASP A 43 7.32 8.72 -6.63
N THR A 44 7.31 7.42 -6.86
CA THR A 44 7.14 6.84 -8.20
C THR A 44 5.73 7.06 -8.72
N LEU A 45 4.74 6.95 -7.83
CA LEU A 45 3.35 7.19 -8.15
C LEU A 45 3.01 8.63 -7.81
N SER A 46 2.71 9.43 -8.80
CA SER A 46 2.42 10.85 -8.59
C SER A 46 1.15 11.10 -7.76
N ASP A 47 0.37 10.07 -7.51
CA ASP A 47 -0.91 10.18 -6.79
C ASP A 47 -1.11 8.91 -5.96
N GLY A 48 -0.60 8.90 -4.74
CA GLY A 48 -0.67 7.75 -3.87
C GLY A 48 -1.08 8.11 -2.44
N ILE A 49 -1.80 7.20 -1.79
CA ILE A 49 -2.20 7.32 -0.40
C ILE A 49 -1.55 6.19 0.38
N ILE A 50 -0.83 6.52 1.45
CA ILE A 50 -0.13 5.54 2.26
C ILE A 50 -0.99 5.15 3.46
N ILE A 51 -1.20 3.85 3.63
CA ILE A 51 -1.90 3.28 4.78
C ILE A 51 -0.85 2.58 5.64
N CYS A 52 -0.66 3.06 6.85
CA CYS A 52 0.34 2.51 7.77
C CYS A 52 -0.34 1.76 8.91
N GLY A 53 0.29 0.67 9.30
CA GLY A 53 -0.15 -0.11 10.46
C GLY A 53 0.85 -0.06 11.59
#